data_e55c640b47c75cf08c5633584f677e97
#
_entry.id   e55c640b47c75cf08c5633584f677e97
#
_cell.length_a   1.000
_cell.length_b   1.000
_cell.length_c   1.000
_cell.angle_alpha   90.00
_cell.angle_beta   90.00
_cell.angle_gamma   90.00
#
_symmetry.space_group_name_H-M   'P 1'
#
loop_
_entity.id
_entity.type
_entity.pdbx_description
1 polymer ?
#
loop_
_entity_poly.entity_id
_entity_poly.type
_entity_poly.pdbx_seq_one_letter_code
_entity_poly.pdbx_strand_id
1 'polypeptide(L)'
;MNASPTWGVVATIKAPTRDTLSFAAHHLDLGAHRVHVYLDAPDPQAEAALRAHPKCRVILCDDDYWRRRSRQGRPEKHQPRQSLNATHCLTKRPQVDWLAHIDVDEFLWSEIPIADRLARVAPERLSARVRPVEALAPEPYIIDAEPYRAYKSCALSQAERRAQTN
;
A
#
# COMPACT_ATOMS: atom_id res chain seq x y z
N MET A 1 12.34 24.32 13.56
CA MET A 1 11.12 23.50 13.38
C MET A 1 11.48 22.43 12.37
N ASN A 2 11.54 21.15 12.76
CA ASN A 2 11.79 20.07 11.80
C ASN A 2 10.56 19.99 10.88
N ALA A 3 10.81 19.92 9.56
CA ALA A 3 9.74 19.69 8.59
C ALA A 3 9.03 18.37 8.91
N SER A 4 7.71 18.32 8.71
CA SER A 4 6.94 17.08 8.86
C SER A 4 7.49 16.02 7.89
N PRO A 5 7.64 14.76 8.32
CA PRO A 5 8.18 13.72 7.47
C PRO A 5 7.30 13.47 6.25
N THR A 6 7.93 13.27 5.11
CA THR A 6 7.26 12.86 3.87
C THR A 6 7.01 11.36 3.87
N TRP A 7 5.91 10.94 3.25
CA TRP A 7 5.58 9.53 3.16
C TRP A 7 5.04 9.16 1.77
N GLY A 8 5.12 7.89 1.44
CA GLY A 8 4.60 7.34 0.21
C GLY A 8 4.19 5.89 0.37
N VAL A 9 3.60 5.35 -0.69
CA VAL A 9 3.20 3.95 -0.77
C VAL A 9 3.88 3.28 -1.95
N VAL A 10 4.10 1.97 -1.81
CA VAL A 10 4.51 1.09 -2.90
C VAL A 10 3.60 -0.13 -2.94
N ALA A 11 3.09 -0.45 -4.14
CA ALA A 11 2.26 -1.61 -4.38
C ALA A 11 2.66 -2.34 -5.66
N THR A 12 2.58 -3.66 -5.64
CA THR A 12 2.67 -4.52 -6.84
C THR A 12 1.25 -4.89 -7.24
N ILE A 13 0.80 -4.43 -8.41
CA ILE A 13 -0.61 -4.43 -8.77
C ILE A 13 -0.86 -5.29 -10.00
N LYS A 14 -1.80 -6.23 -9.84
CA LYS A 14 -2.48 -6.93 -10.93
C LYS A 14 -3.98 -6.90 -10.60
N ALA A 15 -4.63 -5.82 -10.97
CA ALA A 15 -6.03 -5.54 -10.65
C ALA A 15 -6.67 -4.76 -11.82
N PRO A 16 -8.00 -4.63 -11.85
CA PRO A 16 -8.67 -3.76 -12.81
C PRO A 16 -8.16 -2.32 -12.74
N THR A 17 -8.15 -1.62 -13.89
CA THR A 17 -7.73 -0.21 -14.00
C THR A 17 -8.39 0.67 -12.94
N ARG A 18 -9.71 0.49 -12.72
CA ARG A 18 -10.46 1.24 -11.72
C ARG A 18 -9.84 1.12 -10.32
N ASP A 19 -9.52 -0.10 -9.90
CA ASP A 19 -9.01 -0.35 -8.54
C ASP A 19 -7.59 0.21 -8.40
N THR A 20 -6.77 0.06 -9.43
CA THR A 20 -5.43 0.65 -9.51
C THR A 20 -5.47 2.18 -9.37
N LEU A 21 -6.39 2.83 -10.08
CA LEU A 21 -6.53 4.29 -10.04
C LEU A 21 -7.17 4.77 -8.71
N SER A 22 -8.13 4.02 -8.18
CA SER A 22 -8.74 4.30 -6.87
C SER A 22 -7.71 4.23 -5.74
N PHE A 23 -6.85 3.22 -5.76
CA PHE A 23 -5.73 3.08 -4.83
C PHE A 23 -4.81 4.30 -4.86
N ALA A 24 -4.39 4.71 -6.06
CA ALA A 24 -3.50 5.85 -6.22
C ALA A 24 -4.16 7.17 -5.78
N ALA A 25 -5.40 7.41 -6.21
CA ALA A 25 -6.15 8.61 -5.89
C ALA A 25 -6.36 8.76 -4.38
N HIS A 26 -6.78 7.68 -3.69
CA HIS A 26 -6.97 7.68 -2.25
C HIS A 26 -5.70 8.09 -1.49
N HIS A 27 -4.57 7.48 -1.81
CA HIS A 27 -3.34 7.77 -1.08
C HIS A 27 -2.77 9.16 -1.40
N LEU A 28 -2.97 9.65 -2.63
CA LEU A 28 -2.62 11.02 -2.99
C LEU A 28 -3.47 12.04 -2.24
N ASP A 29 -4.78 11.79 -2.14
CA ASP A 29 -5.75 12.63 -1.41
C ASP A 29 -5.46 12.62 0.09
N LEU A 30 -5.05 11.47 0.63
CA LEU A 30 -4.60 11.31 2.02
C LEU A 30 -3.27 12.02 2.32
N GLY A 31 -2.62 12.59 1.31
CA GLY A 31 -1.40 13.38 1.44
C GLY A 31 -0.10 12.64 1.15
N ALA A 32 -0.14 11.50 0.47
CA ALA A 32 1.09 10.82 0.03
C ALA A 32 1.94 11.74 -0.85
N HIS A 33 3.23 11.81 -0.55
CA HIS A 33 4.19 12.54 -1.35
C HIS A 33 4.59 11.77 -2.62
N ARG A 34 4.55 10.42 -2.55
CA ARG A 34 4.80 9.53 -3.68
C ARG A 34 3.90 8.30 -3.63
N VAL A 35 3.45 7.87 -4.81
CA VAL A 35 2.77 6.59 -5.05
C VAL A 35 3.58 5.82 -6.09
N HIS A 36 4.16 4.70 -5.67
CA HIS A 36 4.95 3.83 -6.53
C HIS A 36 4.13 2.61 -6.90
N VAL A 37 3.86 2.43 -8.20
CA VAL A 37 3.06 1.34 -8.73
C VAL A 37 3.93 0.45 -9.61
N TYR A 38 4.01 -0.82 -9.25
CA TYR A 38 4.60 -1.88 -10.04
C TYR A 38 3.48 -2.67 -10.70
N LEU A 39 3.23 -2.41 -11.98
CA LEU A 39 2.20 -3.12 -12.75
C LEU A 39 2.70 -4.53 -13.06
N ASP A 40 2.11 -5.53 -12.43
CA ASP A 40 2.49 -6.95 -12.59
C ASP A 40 1.82 -7.61 -13.81
N ALA A 41 1.01 -6.84 -14.51
CA ALA A 41 0.45 -7.14 -15.84
C ALA A 41 0.30 -5.82 -16.62
N PRO A 42 0.34 -5.84 -17.96
CA PRO A 42 0.08 -4.66 -18.78
C PRO A 42 -1.31 -4.08 -18.52
N ASP A 43 -1.37 -2.80 -18.24
CA ASP A 43 -2.58 -1.98 -18.17
C ASP A 43 -2.26 -0.60 -18.73
N PRO A 44 -2.36 -0.42 -20.07
CA PRO A 44 -1.99 0.83 -20.72
C PRO A 44 -2.79 2.04 -20.25
N GLN A 45 -4.05 1.84 -19.86
CA GLN A 45 -4.91 2.91 -19.37
C GLN A 45 -4.48 3.39 -17.98
N ALA A 46 -4.28 2.47 -17.03
CA ALA A 46 -3.76 2.82 -15.71
C ALA A 46 -2.35 3.40 -15.82
N GLU A 47 -1.48 2.82 -16.65
CA GLU A 47 -0.12 3.30 -16.85
C GLU A 47 -0.10 4.74 -17.36
N ALA A 48 -0.89 5.07 -18.38
CA ALA A 48 -0.98 6.41 -18.94
C ALA A 48 -1.49 7.43 -17.90
N ALA A 49 -2.56 7.11 -17.19
CA ALA A 49 -3.14 8.00 -16.18
C ALA A 49 -2.16 8.25 -15.01
N LEU A 50 -1.51 7.21 -14.50
CA LEU A 50 -0.56 7.33 -13.41
C LEU A 50 0.72 8.09 -13.82
N ARG A 51 1.24 7.85 -15.04
CA ARG A 51 2.41 8.59 -15.56
C ARG A 51 2.14 10.08 -15.75
N ALA A 52 0.90 10.47 -16.03
CA ALA A 52 0.51 11.87 -16.13
C ALA A 52 0.53 12.59 -14.78
N HIS A 53 0.47 11.87 -13.65
CA HIS A 53 0.47 12.48 -12.33
C HIS A 53 1.88 12.64 -11.76
N PRO A 54 2.33 13.86 -11.37
CA PRO A 54 3.73 14.16 -11.00
C PRO A 54 4.21 13.42 -9.74
N LYS A 55 3.30 13.01 -8.86
CA LYS A 55 3.63 12.26 -7.64
C LYS A 55 3.62 10.73 -7.84
N CYS A 56 3.15 10.21 -8.97
CA CYS A 56 3.15 8.79 -9.27
C CYS A 56 4.43 8.35 -9.97
N ARG A 57 4.85 7.13 -9.69
CA ARG A 57 5.96 6.45 -10.35
C ARG A 57 5.49 5.05 -10.74
N VAL A 58 5.53 4.76 -12.04
CA VAL A 58 5.00 3.51 -12.59
C VAL A 58 6.11 2.71 -13.25
N ILE A 59 6.16 1.44 -12.94
CA ILE A 59 7.08 0.47 -13.53
C ILE A 59 6.24 -0.70 -14.02
N LEU A 60 6.33 -1.03 -15.32
CA LEU A 60 5.78 -2.26 -15.86
C LEU A 60 6.75 -3.40 -15.56
N CYS A 61 6.25 -4.44 -14.88
CA CYS A 61 7.01 -5.62 -14.52
C CYS A 61 6.96 -6.69 -15.64
N ASP A 62 7.43 -6.31 -16.83
CA ASP A 62 7.55 -7.19 -17.98
C ASP A 62 8.73 -8.17 -17.87
N ASP A 63 8.95 -8.98 -18.90
CA ASP A 63 10.04 -9.95 -18.92
C ASP A 63 11.42 -9.27 -18.87
N ASP A 64 11.56 -8.10 -19.49
CA ASP A 64 12.80 -7.33 -19.45
C ASP A 64 13.09 -6.81 -18.06
N TYR A 65 12.06 -6.34 -17.36
CA TYR A 65 12.18 -5.94 -15.98
C TYR A 65 12.66 -7.11 -15.10
N TRP A 66 12.04 -8.28 -15.20
CA TRP A 66 12.38 -9.44 -14.39
C TRP A 66 13.75 -10.03 -14.72
N ARG A 67 14.16 -10.06 -15.98
CA ARG A 67 15.53 -10.49 -16.38
C ARG A 67 16.63 -9.64 -15.72
N ARG A 68 16.37 -8.36 -15.52
CA ARG A 68 17.32 -7.45 -14.83
C ARG A 68 17.27 -7.57 -13.29
N ARG A 69 16.21 -8.13 -12.74
CA ARG A 69 15.94 -8.18 -11.29
C ARG A 69 16.25 -9.51 -10.64
N SER A 70 16.08 -10.59 -11.35
CA SER A 70 16.23 -11.94 -10.84
C SER A 70 16.95 -12.80 -11.87
N ARG A 71 17.99 -13.49 -11.43
CA ARG A 71 18.70 -14.47 -12.26
C ARG A 71 17.79 -15.61 -12.71
N GLN A 72 16.74 -15.88 -11.95
CA GLN A 72 15.76 -16.95 -12.22
C GLN A 72 14.56 -16.45 -13.01
N GLY A 73 14.57 -15.18 -13.46
CA GLY A 73 13.42 -14.55 -14.14
C GLY A 73 12.29 -14.16 -13.16
N ARG A 74 11.08 -14.10 -13.68
CA ARG A 74 9.88 -13.71 -12.91
C ARG A 74 9.51 -14.79 -11.89
N PRO A 75 9.42 -14.47 -10.60
CA PRO A 75 8.94 -15.43 -9.60
C PRO A 75 7.48 -15.82 -9.86
N GLU A 76 7.17 -17.12 -9.74
CA GLU A 76 5.80 -17.62 -9.94
C GLU A 76 4.82 -17.07 -8.89
N LYS A 77 5.24 -17.09 -7.62
CA LYS A 77 4.41 -16.63 -6.50
C LYS A 77 4.36 -15.11 -6.41
N HIS A 78 3.21 -14.60 -6.00
CA HIS A 78 2.96 -13.16 -5.88
C HIS A 78 3.81 -12.50 -4.77
N GLN A 79 3.89 -13.11 -3.59
CA GLN A 79 4.60 -12.55 -2.45
C GLN A 79 6.09 -12.25 -2.71
N PRO A 80 6.89 -13.15 -3.33
CA PRO A 80 8.25 -12.81 -3.75
C PRO A 80 8.31 -11.63 -4.72
N ARG A 81 7.36 -11.50 -5.66
CA ARG A 81 7.31 -10.35 -6.57
C ARG A 81 7.08 -9.05 -5.82
N GLN A 82 6.12 -9.03 -4.89
CA GLN A 82 5.86 -7.87 -4.02
C GLN A 82 7.10 -7.48 -3.23
N SER A 83 7.75 -8.43 -2.56
CA SER A 83 8.95 -8.18 -1.75
C SER A 83 10.12 -7.65 -2.58
N LEU A 84 10.36 -8.21 -3.76
CA LEU A 84 11.41 -7.75 -4.69
C LEU A 84 11.12 -6.33 -5.19
N ASN A 85 9.88 -6.02 -5.52
CA ASN A 85 9.47 -4.70 -5.99
C ASN A 85 9.55 -3.65 -4.87
N ALA A 86 9.09 -3.97 -3.67
CA ALA A 86 9.21 -3.08 -2.52
C ALA A 86 10.68 -2.80 -2.17
N THR A 87 11.53 -3.83 -2.16
CA THR A 87 12.97 -3.70 -1.96
C THR A 87 13.61 -2.84 -3.06
N HIS A 88 13.21 -3.07 -4.32
CA HIS A 88 13.69 -2.24 -5.42
C HIS A 88 13.30 -0.77 -5.24
N CYS A 89 12.04 -0.49 -4.90
CA CYS A 89 11.58 0.86 -4.64
C CYS A 89 12.40 1.52 -3.54
N LEU A 90 12.60 0.84 -2.41
CA LEU A 90 13.36 1.34 -1.28
C LEU A 90 14.82 1.65 -1.65
N THR A 91 15.49 0.75 -2.39
CA THR A 91 16.90 0.91 -2.79
C THR A 91 17.11 1.99 -3.84
N LYS A 92 16.08 2.36 -4.61
CA LYS A 92 16.12 3.42 -5.62
C LYS A 92 15.83 4.83 -5.07
N ARG A 93 15.84 4.99 -3.75
CA ARG A 93 15.55 6.25 -3.05
C ARG A 93 14.17 6.79 -3.42
N PRO A 94 13.11 6.33 -2.77
CA PRO A 94 11.72 6.62 -3.13
C PRO A 94 11.31 8.09 -2.96
N GLN A 95 12.26 8.97 -2.58
CA GLN A 95 12.05 10.42 -2.37
C GLN A 95 11.02 10.71 -1.27
N VAL A 96 10.98 9.87 -0.26
CA VAL A 96 10.18 10.03 0.95
C VAL A 96 10.95 9.50 2.15
N ASP A 97 10.60 9.98 3.33
CA ASP A 97 11.21 9.53 4.59
C ASP A 97 10.62 8.19 5.04
N TRP A 98 9.35 7.95 4.71
CA TRP A 98 8.63 6.72 5.06
C TRP A 98 7.96 6.11 3.84
N LEU A 99 8.14 4.80 3.65
CA LEU A 99 7.51 4.05 2.56
C LEU A 99 6.66 2.91 3.12
N ALA A 100 5.35 2.96 2.87
CA ALA A 100 4.43 1.88 3.20
C ALA A 100 4.35 0.89 2.04
N HIS A 101 4.56 -0.41 2.32
CA HIS A 101 4.31 -1.49 1.38
C HIS A 101 2.95 -2.11 1.71
N ILE A 102 2.01 -1.97 0.80
CA ILE A 102 0.60 -2.37 0.97
C ILE A 102 0.05 -2.93 -0.34
N ASP A 103 -1.04 -3.68 -0.26
CA ASP A 103 -1.72 -4.25 -1.41
C ASP A 103 -2.71 -3.25 -2.05
N VAL A 104 -3.15 -3.51 -3.28
CA VAL A 104 -4.02 -2.60 -4.05
C VAL A 104 -5.40 -2.42 -3.43
N ASP A 105 -5.85 -3.37 -2.64
CA ASP A 105 -7.12 -3.39 -1.91
C ASP A 105 -6.98 -2.90 -0.45
N GLU A 106 -5.78 -2.50 -0.06
CA GLU A 106 -5.50 -1.92 1.24
C GLU A 106 -5.47 -0.39 1.14
N PHE A 107 -6.20 0.28 2.05
CA PHE A 107 -6.32 1.72 2.11
C PHE A 107 -5.89 2.23 3.47
N LEU A 108 -4.84 3.05 3.52
CA LEU A 108 -4.45 3.69 4.77
C LEU A 108 -5.57 4.62 5.24
N TRP A 109 -5.82 4.61 6.53
CA TRP A 109 -6.79 5.49 7.17
C TRP A 109 -6.21 6.08 8.45
N SER A 110 -6.53 7.34 8.73
CA SER A 110 -6.08 8.02 9.95
C SER A 110 -6.96 9.23 10.25
N GLU A 111 -7.29 9.43 11.53
CA GLU A 111 -8.03 10.61 12.02
C GLU A 111 -7.23 11.90 11.94
N ILE A 112 -5.91 11.81 11.94
CA ILE A 112 -5.00 12.95 11.81
C ILE A 112 -4.06 12.72 10.62
N PRO A 113 -3.43 13.77 10.07
CA PRO A 113 -2.48 13.59 8.97
C PRO A 113 -1.44 12.48 9.26
N ILE A 114 -1.19 11.60 8.30
CA ILE A 114 -0.24 10.49 8.45
C ILE A 114 1.16 11.02 8.77
N ALA A 115 1.57 12.13 8.16
CA ALA A 115 2.84 12.80 8.47
C ALA A 115 2.97 13.15 9.95
N ASP A 116 1.88 13.61 10.60
CA ASP A 116 1.89 13.95 12.02
C ASP A 116 1.99 12.70 12.91
N ARG A 117 1.42 11.57 12.47
CA ARG A 117 1.63 10.29 13.16
C ARG A 117 3.07 9.83 13.04
N LEU A 118 3.65 9.91 11.86
CA LEU A 118 5.03 9.53 11.59
C LEU A 118 6.04 10.41 12.33
N ALA A 119 5.75 11.70 12.49
CA ALA A 119 6.56 12.63 13.28
C ALA A 119 6.69 12.23 14.77
N ARG A 120 5.76 11.40 15.28
CA ARG A 120 5.79 10.88 16.66
C ARG A 120 6.59 9.60 16.81
N VAL A 121 7.04 9.01 15.72
CA VAL A 121 7.89 7.82 15.74
C VAL A 121 9.30 8.26 16.17
N ALA A 122 9.86 7.58 17.18
CA ALA A 122 11.19 7.90 17.66
C ALA A 122 12.23 7.78 16.53
N PRO A 123 13.18 8.73 16.43
CA PRO A 123 14.10 8.85 15.28
C PRO A 123 14.96 7.60 15.01
N GLU A 124 15.23 6.83 16.04
CA GLU A 124 16.00 5.58 15.95
C GLU A 124 15.20 4.40 15.37
N ARG A 125 13.89 4.57 15.20
CA ARG A 125 13.04 3.51 14.63
C ARG A 125 13.13 3.49 13.12
N LEU A 126 13.51 2.35 12.57
CA LEU A 126 13.62 2.12 11.14
C LEU A 126 12.29 1.62 10.52
N SER A 127 11.30 1.27 11.34
CA SER A 127 10.01 0.80 10.88
C SER A 127 8.89 1.17 11.85
N ALA A 128 7.70 1.38 11.29
CA ALA A 128 6.46 1.56 12.01
C ALA A 128 5.43 0.54 11.51
N ARG A 129 4.68 -0.07 12.42
CA ARG A 129 3.65 -1.05 12.06
C ARG A 129 2.29 -0.37 12.02
N VAL A 130 1.62 -0.47 10.88
CA VAL A 130 0.20 -0.15 10.73
C VAL A 130 -0.61 -1.41 11.05
N ARG A 131 -1.69 -1.26 11.81
CA ARG A 131 -2.58 -2.37 12.14
C ARG A 131 -3.70 -2.45 11.12
N PRO A 132 -3.96 -3.61 10.52
CA PRO A 132 -5.06 -3.76 9.60
C PRO A 132 -6.41 -3.71 10.33
N VAL A 133 -7.41 -3.22 9.61
CA VAL A 133 -8.83 -3.31 9.95
C VAL A 133 -9.50 -3.98 8.77
N GLU A 134 -10.15 -5.11 9.00
CA GLU A 134 -10.78 -5.89 7.92
C GLU A 134 -12.23 -5.47 7.74
N ALA A 135 -12.62 -5.20 6.50
CA ALA A 135 -14.02 -5.01 6.15
C ALA A 135 -14.75 -6.35 6.27
N LEU A 136 -15.85 -6.37 6.98
CA LEU A 136 -16.72 -7.54 7.06
C LEU A 136 -17.61 -7.61 5.82
N ALA A 137 -17.89 -8.84 5.36
CA ALA A 137 -18.91 -9.05 4.34
C ALA A 137 -20.27 -8.54 4.85
N PRO A 138 -21.08 -7.89 3.99
CA PRO A 138 -22.43 -7.50 4.38
C PRO A 138 -23.25 -8.75 4.69
N GLU A 139 -24.08 -8.66 5.73
CA GLU A 139 -25.05 -9.70 6.05
C GLU A 139 -25.98 -9.93 4.85
N PRO A 140 -26.21 -11.18 4.40
CA PRO A 140 -26.94 -11.48 3.16
C PRO A 140 -28.43 -11.12 3.19
N TYR A 141 -28.95 -10.64 4.32
CA TYR A 141 -30.38 -10.39 4.53
C TYR A 141 -30.79 -8.90 4.57
N ILE A 142 -29.85 -7.95 4.41
CA ILE A 142 -30.17 -6.51 4.40
C ILE A 142 -30.18 -6.03 2.96
N ILE A 143 -31.31 -6.20 2.25
CA ILE A 143 -31.46 -5.88 0.82
C ILE A 143 -31.63 -4.38 0.56
N ASP A 144 -32.04 -3.57 1.53
CA ASP A 144 -32.42 -2.16 1.35
C ASP A 144 -31.65 -1.15 2.24
N ALA A 145 -30.55 -1.55 2.87
CA ALA A 145 -29.74 -0.59 3.59
C ALA A 145 -28.62 -0.04 2.70
N GLU A 146 -28.35 1.27 2.79
CA GLU A 146 -27.08 1.88 2.38
C GLU A 146 -25.93 0.92 2.74
N PRO A 147 -24.91 0.73 1.88
CA PRO A 147 -23.88 -0.27 2.11
C PRO A 147 -23.13 0.02 3.42
N TYR A 148 -23.69 -0.45 4.52
CA TYR A 148 -23.07 -0.36 5.83
C TYR A 148 -21.86 -1.30 5.84
N ARG A 149 -20.67 -0.70 5.87
CA ARG A 149 -19.43 -1.46 6.03
C ARG A 149 -19.08 -1.55 7.50
N ALA A 150 -19.30 -2.70 8.09
CA ALA A 150 -18.72 -3.03 9.39
C ALA A 150 -17.26 -3.42 9.21
N TYR A 151 -16.41 -3.01 10.16
CA TYR A 151 -14.99 -3.33 10.16
C TYR A 151 -14.61 -4.06 11.44
N LYS A 152 -13.83 -5.12 11.31
CA LYS A 152 -13.22 -5.83 12.42
C LYS A 152 -11.80 -5.30 12.65
N SER A 153 -11.54 -4.79 13.85
CA SER A 153 -10.17 -4.45 14.23
C SER A 153 -9.38 -5.72 14.52
N CYS A 154 -8.26 -5.91 13.80
CA CYS A 154 -7.29 -6.99 14.06
C CYS A 154 -6.38 -6.69 15.27
N ALA A 155 -6.65 -5.61 16.00
CA ALA A 155 -5.91 -5.23 17.19
C ALA A 155 -6.50 -5.95 18.43
N LEU A 156 -6.13 -7.20 18.65
CA LEU A 156 -6.35 -7.81 19.96
C LEU A 156 -5.57 -7.04 21.03
N SER A 157 -6.23 -6.64 22.09
CA SER A 157 -5.58 -6.13 23.30
C SER A 157 -4.66 -7.21 23.88
N GLN A 158 -3.70 -6.81 24.73
CA GLN A 158 -2.83 -7.78 25.41
C GLN A 158 -3.62 -8.80 26.24
N ALA A 159 -4.75 -8.37 26.82
CA ALA A 159 -5.65 -9.24 27.58
C ALA A 159 -6.36 -10.28 26.70
N GLU A 160 -6.86 -9.88 25.54
CA GLU A 160 -7.50 -10.77 24.57
C GLU A 160 -6.52 -11.80 23.99
N ARG A 161 -5.26 -11.41 23.74
CA ARG A 161 -4.22 -12.35 23.30
C ARG A 161 -3.91 -13.41 24.37
N ARG A 162 -3.86 -13.02 25.64
CA ARG A 162 -3.65 -13.97 26.76
C ARG A 162 -4.80 -14.93 26.93
N ALA A 163 -6.04 -14.49 26.68
CA ALA A 163 -7.21 -15.34 26.76
C ALA A 163 -7.31 -16.40 25.64
N GLN A 164 -6.65 -16.16 24.49
CA GLN A 164 -6.61 -17.12 23.37
C GLN A 164 -5.48 -18.16 23.47
N THR A 165 -4.55 -17.99 24.42
CA THR A 165 -3.39 -18.88 24.61
C THR A 165 -3.56 -19.86 25.79
N ASN A 166 -4.69 -19.84 26.49
CA ASN A 166 -5.10 -20.80 27.52
C ASN A 166 -6.27 -21.66 27.01
#